data_c4d4f868a1c4dcc5ef4264e789c5e43d
#
_entry.id   c4d4f868a1c4dcc5ef4264e789c5e43d
#
_cell.length_a   1.000
_cell.length_b   1.000
_cell.length_c   1.000
_cell.angle_alpha   90.00
_cell.angle_beta   90.00
_cell.angle_gamma   90.00
#
_symmetry.space_group_name_H-M   'P 1'
#
loop_
_entity.id
_entity.type
_entity.pdbx_description
1 polymer ?
#
loop_
_entity_poly.entity_id
_entity_poly.type
_entity_poly.pdbx_seq_one_letter_code
_entity_poly.pdbx_strand_id
1 'polypeptide(L)'
;MDMKDLWGESSDYEIHHFIGKDIAYFHALFWPALLKSSNIRLPESINVHGFLTIDGEKMSKSNGTFINADDFAENYDGELLRYYFADKFNNSIDDLDFNEDEFIQKINSDIVGKYLNIASRVSKFIEKNGNNLSANLDVDFIEKNLSMIDEVIEHYENLNLSKSVKIIMKMADEVNKYINENEPWKSSEEKAVEVSSTAINCFRVISILLNPILPTITSKALEVFNDSATNDFNNIK
;
A
#
# COMPACT_ATOMS: atom_id res chain seq x y z
N MET A 1 -19.12 -11.55 -17.79
CA MET A 1 -18.48 -10.51 -18.60
C MET A 1 -18.16 -11.12 -19.96
N ASP A 2 -18.71 -10.60 -21.04
CA ASP A 2 -18.44 -11.12 -22.39
C ASP A 2 -17.06 -10.65 -22.85
N MET A 3 -16.35 -11.49 -23.62
CA MET A 3 -15.07 -11.09 -24.23
C MET A 3 -15.18 -9.87 -25.13
N LYS A 4 -16.36 -9.64 -25.72
CA LYS A 4 -16.63 -8.45 -26.52
C LYS A 4 -16.70 -7.17 -25.69
N ASP A 5 -17.13 -7.27 -24.43
CA ASP A 5 -17.18 -6.12 -23.52
C ASP A 5 -15.75 -5.67 -23.16
N LEU A 6 -14.80 -6.59 -23.06
CA LEU A 6 -13.41 -6.30 -22.73
C LEU A 6 -12.58 -5.89 -23.97
N TRP A 7 -12.66 -6.67 -25.06
CA TRP A 7 -11.77 -6.58 -26.21
C TRP A 7 -12.38 -5.90 -27.42
N GLY A 8 -13.65 -5.45 -27.33
CA GLY A 8 -14.31 -4.72 -28.42
C GLY A 8 -13.73 -3.31 -28.61
N GLU A 9 -13.74 -2.81 -29.85
CA GLU A 9 -13.25 -1.46 -30.19
C GLU A 9 -13.96 -0.33 -29.41
N SER A 10 -15.22 -0.53 -29.01
CA SER A 10 -16.04 0.44 -28.25
C SER A 10 -16.08 0.15 -26.74
N SER A 11 -15.17 -0.66 -26.23
CA SER A 11 -15.13 -0.98 -24.80
C SER A 11 -14.69 0.21 -23.98
N ASP A 12 -15.38 0.48 -22.87
CA ASP A 12 -15.01 1.48 -21.86
C ASP A 12 -13.95 0.97 -20.88
N TYR A 13 -13.54 -0.31 -20.99
CA TYR A 13 -12.51 -0.91 -20.14
C TYR A 13 -11.12 -0.69 -20.72
N GLU A 14 -10.17 -0.37 -19.86
CA GLU A 14 -8.74 -0.37 -20.18
C GLU A 14 -8.14 -1.75 -19.93
N ILE A 15 -7.19 -2.16 -20.76
CA ILE A 15 -6.48 -3.42 -20.63
C ILE A 15 -5.00 -3.13 -20.38
N HIS A 16 -4.53 -3.43 -19.18
CA HIS A 16 -3.13 -3.26 -18.79
C HIS A 16 -2.49 -4.62 -18.58
N HIS A 17 -1.38 -4.87 -19.27
CA HIS A 17 -0.58 -6.08 -19.09
C HIS A 17 0.54 -5.84 -18.10
N PHE A 18 0.70 -6.76 -17.14
CA PHE A 18 1.83 -6.79 -16.20
C PHE A 18 2.60 -8.09 -16.45
N ILE A 19 3.85 -7.97 -16.88
CA ILE A 19 4.64 -9.11 -17.38
C ILE A 19 6.10 -9.05 -16.91
N GLY A 20 6.72 -10.23 -16.80
CA GLY A 20 8.17 -10.32 -16.63
C GLY A 20 8.94 -9.95 -17.90
N LYS A 21 10.16 -9.44 -17.74
CA LYS A 21 11.02 -9.00 -18.85
C LYS A 21 11.35 -10.09 -19.88
N ASP A 22 11.28 -11.37 -19.49
CA ASP A 22 11.53 -12.51 -20.36
C ASP A 22 10.50 -12.69 -21.48
N ILE A 23 9.27 -12.22 -21.26
CA ILE A 23 8.19 -12.31 -22.25
C ILE A 23 7.81 -10.97 -22.87
N ALA A 24 8.60 -9.91 -22.59
CA ALA A 24 8.34 -8.57 -23.12
C ALA A 24 8.27 -8.53 -24.64
N TYR A 25 9.17 -9.24 -25.32
CA TYR A 25 9.19 -9.32 -26.78
C TYR A 25 7.90 -9.90 -27.37
N PHE A 26 7.34 -10.94 -26.74
CA PHE A 26 6.08 -11.53 -27.18
C PHE A 26 4.90 -10.58 -26.99
N HIS A 27 4.85 -9.84 -25.89
CA HIS A 27 3.74 -8.94 -25.56
C HIS A 27 3.84 -7.57 -26.24
N ALA A 28 5.06 -7.11 -26.56
CA ALA A 28 5.25 -5.82 -27.21
C ALA A 28 5.26 -5.90 -28.74
N LEU A 29 5.49 -7.07 -29.33
CA LEU A 29 5.59 -7.23 -30.78
C LEU A 29 4.59 -8.25 -31.33
N PHE A 30 4.67 -9.52 -30.92
CA PHE A 30 3.82 -10.58 -31.49
C PHE A 30 2.36 -10.44 -31.12
N TRP A 31 2.07 -10.20 -29.83
CA TRP A 31 0.71 -10.08 -29.35
C TRP A 31 -0.06 -8.93 -29.99
N PRO A 32 0.47 -7.69 -30.06
CA PRO A 32 -0.16 -6.61 -30.80
C PRO A 32 -0.39 -6.91 -32.29
N ALA A 33 0.55 -7.60 -32.94
CA ALA A 33 0.40 -7.99 -34.34
C ALA A 33 -0.76 -8.99 -34.54
N LEU A 34 -0.89 -9.98 -33.65
CA LEU A 34 -1.99 -10.94 -33.66
C LEU A 34 -3.33 -10.27 -33.38
N LEU A 35 -3.43 -9.42 -32.37
CA LEU A 35 -4.65 -8.67 -32.06
C LEU A 35 -5.09 -7.82 -33.23
N LYS A 36 -4.17 -7.04 -33.81
CA LYS A 36 -4.45 -6.17 -34.96
C LYS A 36 -4.88 -6.96 -36.19
N SER A 37 -4.25 -8.12 -36.48
CA SER A 37 -4.64 -8.96 -37.58
C SER A 37 -6.01 -9.61 -37.43
N SER A 38 -6.47 -9.73 -36.20
CA SER A 38 -7.78 -10.30 -35.83
C SER A 38 -8.87 -9.23 -35.59
N ASN A 39 -8.58 -7.95 -35.88
CA ASN A 39 -9.47 -6.81 -35.60
C ASN A 39 -9.90 -6.73 -34.12
N ILE A 40 -8.97 -7.01 -33.23
CA ILE A 40 -9.13 -6.90 -31.78
C ILE A 40 -8.33 -5.69 -31.32
N ARG A 41 -8.88 -4.89 -30.37
CA ARG A 41 -8.19 -3.71 -29.83
C ARG A 41 -6.87 -4.11 -29.13
N LEU A 42 -5.95 -3.17 -29.10
CA LEU A 42 -4.68 -3.35 -28.39
C LEU A 42 -4.84 -3.05 -26.89
N PRO A 43 -3.98 -3.61 -26.03
CA PRO A 43 -3.91 -3.19 -24.65
C PRO A 43 -3.46 -1.73 -24.54
N GLU A 44 -3.94 -1.04 -23.50
CA GLU A 44 -3.60 0.36 -23.23
C GLU A 44 -2.13 0.50 -22.79
N SER A 45 -1.65 -0.44 -21.98
CA SER A 45 -0.26 -0.45 -21.56
C SER A 45 0.31 -1.86 -21.41
N ILE A 46 1.63 -1.95 -21.50
CA ILE A 46 2.42 -3.15 -21.19
C ILE A 46 3.46 -2.74 -20.16
N ASN A 47 3.25 -3.17 -18.92
CA ASN A 47 4.11 -2.87 -17.77
C ASN A 47 5.07 -4.04 -17.56
N VAL A 48 6.36 -3.79 -17.69
CA VAL A 48 7.39 -4.83 -17.64
C VAL A 48 8.19 -4.71 -16.36
N HIS A 49 8.31 -5.80 -15.61
CA HIS A 49 9.13 -5.86 -14.40
C HIS A 49 10.29 -6.84 -14.54
N GLY A 50 11.30 -6.71 -13.68
CA GLY A 50 12.44 -7.63 -13.57
C GLY A 50 12.06 -9.00 -13.04
N PHE A 51 13.05 -9.87 -12.88
CA PHE A 51 12.87 -11.17 -12.24
C PHE A 51 12.80 -11.03 -10.71
N LEU A 52 12.21 -12.03 -10.08
CA LEU A 52 12.35 -12.23 -8.66
C LEU A 52 13.61 -13.06 -8.42
N THR A 53 14.53 -12.51 -7.64
CA THR A 53 15.72 -13.19 -7.14
C THR A 53 15.58 -13.49 -5.65
N ILE A 54 16.37 -14.43 -5.15
CA ILE A 54 16.47 -14.78 -3.74
C ILE A 54 17.92 -14.63 -3.34
N ASP A 55 18.20 -13.71 -2.39
CA ASP A 55 19.56 -13.40 -1.95
C ASP A 55 20.52 -13.09 -3.13
N GLY A 56 20.04 -12.35 -4.12
CA GLY A 56 20.78 -11.97 -5.33
C GLY A 56 20.90 -13.06 -6.38
N GLU A 57 20.37 -14.27 -6.14
CA GLU A 57 20.41 -15.38 -7.09
C GLU A 57 19.07 -15.62 -7.77
N LYS A 58 19.10 -16.04 -9.02
CA LYS A 58 17.88 -16.43 -9.73
C LYS A 58 17.24 -17.64 -9.07
N MET A 59 15.93 -17.60 -8.84
CA MET A 59 15.18 -18.75 -8.34
C MET A 59 15.45 -20.02 -9.18
N SER A 60 15.89 -21.07 -8.54
CA SER A 60 16.18 -22.37 -9.16
C SER A 60 15.89 -23.51 -8.21
N LYS A 61 15.06 -24.47 -8.66
CA LYS A 61 14.80 -25.70 -7.88
C LYS A 61 16.08 -26.54 -7.68
N SER A 62 16.96 -26.57 -8.69
CA SER A 62 18.22 -27.33 -8.62
C SER A 62 19.26 -26.72 -7.68
N ASN A 63 19.21 -25.42 -7.47
CA ASN A 63 20.17 -24.69 -6.60
C ASN A 63 19.64 -24.49 -5.18
N GLY A 64 18.42 -24.95 -4.88
CA GLY A 64 17.82 -24.79 -3.53
C GLY A 64 17.36 -23.34 -3.22
N THR A 65 17.42 -22.43 -4.19
CA THR A 65 16.98 -21.02 -4.03
C THR A 65 15.50 -20.84 -4.39
N PHE A 66 14.72 -21.91 -4.44
CA PHE A 66 13.29 -21.88 -4.77
C PHE A 66 12.46 -21.83 -3.50
N ILE A 67 11.72 -20.73 -3.33
CA ILE A 67 10.69 -20.60 -2.28
C ILE A 67 9.35 -20.97 -2.91
N ASN A 68 8.70 -22.01 -2.36
CA ASN A 68 7.34 -22.36 -2.75
C ASN A 68 6.37 -21.37 -2.11
N ALA A 69 5.39 -20.88 -2.87
CA ALA A 69 4.39 -19.95 -2.37
C ALA A 69 3.54 -20.56 -1.24
N ASP A 70 3.25 -21.86 -1.30
CA ASP A 70 2.50 -22.56 -0.24
C ASP A 70 3.31 -22.61 1.05
N ASP A 71 4.60 -22.97 1.00
CA ASP A 71 5.50 -23.00 2.16
C ASP A 71 5.67 -21.60 2.77
N PHE A 72 5.72 -20.57 1.93
CA PHE A 72 5.76 -19.17 2.40
C PHE A 72 4.46 -18.81 3.14
N ALA A 73 3.31 -19.15 2.57
CA ALA A 73 1.99 -18.84 3.14
C ALA A 73 1.69 -19.57 4.45
N GLU A 74 2.37 -20.69 4.73
CA GLU A 74 2.28 -21.40 6.03
C GLU A 74 2.96 -20.60 7.16
N ASN A 75 3.98 -19.79 6.84
CA ASN A 75 4.79 -19.08 7.83
C ASN A 75 4.48 -17.57 7.88
N TYR A 76 4.07 -16.97 6.77
CA TYR A 76 3.89 -15.53 6.62
C TYR A 76 2.58 -15.19 5.93
N ASP A 77 2.01 -14.04 6.29
CA ASP A 77 0.85 -13.49 5.59
C ASP A 77 1.26 -12.92 4.21
N GLY A 78 0.57 -13.36 3.17
CA GLY A 78 0.82 -12.90 1.80
C GLY A 78 0.65 -11.39 1.59
N GLU A 79 -0.16 -10.70 2.41
CA GLU A 79 -0.26 -9.24 2.38
C GLU A 79 1.04 -8.55 2.77
N LEU A 80 1.76 -9.10 3.73
CA LEU A 80 3.05 -8.55 4.15
C LEU A 80 4.10 -8.67 3.04
N LEU A 81 4.05 -9.76 2.26
CA LEU A 81 4.88 -9.92 1.07
C LEU A 81 4.53 -8.90 -0.02
N ARG A 82 3.23 -8.62 -0.23
CA ARG A 82 2.78 -7.56 -1.15
C ARG A 82 3.35 -6.20 -0.75
N TYR A 83 3.34 -5.88 0.55
CA TYR A 83 3.93 -4.65 1.07
C TYR A 83 5.44 -4.58 0.79
N TYR A 84 6.17 -5.65 1.07
CA TYR A 84 7.61 -5.71 0.84
C TYR A 84 7.97 -5.49 -0.63
N PHE A 85 7.24 -6.12 -1.55
CA PHE A 85 7.44 -5.89 -2.98
C PHE A 85 6.98 -4.51 -3.43
N ALA A 86 5.88 -3.97 -2.88
CA ALA A 86 5.45 -2.62 -3.18
C ALA A 86 6.50 -1.58 -2.78
N ASP A 87 7.18 -1.76 -1.64
CA ASP A 87 8.28 -0.88 -1.22
C ASP A 87 9.48 -0.91 -2.20
N LYS A 88 9.69 -2.01 -2.90
CA LYS A 88 10.78 -2.16 -3.89
C LYS A 88 10.36 -1.84 -5.32
N PHE A 89 9.08 -1.90 -5.64
CA PHE A 89 8.58 -1.74 -7.01
C PHE A 89 8.57 -0.27 -7.44
N ASN A 90 9.38 0.06 -8.45
CA ASN A 90 9.58 1.42 -8.95
C ASN A 90 9.30 1.59 -10.44
N ASN A 91 8.49 0.70 -11.03
CA ASN A 91 8.16 0.69 -12.46
C ASN A 91 9.43 0.63 -13.36
N SER A 92 10.43 -0.14 -12.96
CA SER A 92 11.65 -0.42 -13.73
C SER A 92 11.75 -1.91 -14.08
N ILE A 93 12.67 -2.22 -14.97
CA ILE A 93 13.00 -3.61 -15.37
C ILE A 93 14.05 -4.26 -14.45
N ASP A 94 14.41 -3.58 -13.36
CA ASP A 94 15.37 -4.10 -12.39
C ASP A 94 14.82 -5.34 -11.68
N ASP A 95 15.69 -6.25 -11.31
CA ASP A 95 15.30 -7.44 -10.59
C ASP A 95 14.88 -7.10 -9.16
N LEU A 96 13.83 -7.76 -8.68
CA LEU A 96 13.32 -7.63 -7.32
C LEU A 96 13.93 -8.74 -6.46
N ASP A 97 14.79 -8.37 -5.54
CA ASP A 97 15.41 -9.34 -4.64
C ASP A 97 14.59 -9.54 -3.37
N PHE A 98 14.35 -10.80 -3.03
CA PHE A 98 13.76 -11.20 -1.76
C PHE A 98 14.85 -11.72 -0.83
N ASN A 99 14.96 -11.08 0.32
CA ASN A 99 15.77 -11.53 1.46
C ASN A 99 14.85 -11.61 2.68
N GLU A 100 14.84 -12.74 3.37
CA GLU A 100 13.91 -13.00 4.48
C GLU A 100 14.18 -12.10 5.69
N ASP A 101 15.44 -11.88 6.04
CA ASP A 101 15.78 -11.01 7.17
C ASP A 101 15.40 -9.56 6.90
N GLU A 102 15.64 -9.08 5.67
CA GLU A 102 15.22 -7.75 5.24
C GLU A 102 13.69 -7.62 5.25
N PHE A 103 12.98 -8.65 4.78
CA PHE A 103 11.52 -8.71 4.82
C PHE A 103 10.98 -8.57 6.25
N ILE A 104 11.47 -9.39 7.18
CA ILE A 104 11.06 -9.35 8.58
C ILE A 104 11.36 -7.98 9.20
N GLN A 105 12.56 -7.47 8.97
CA GLN A 105 12.97 -6.15 9.47
C GLN A 105 12.09 -5.04 8.92
N LYS A 106 11.76 -5.06 7.64
CA LYS A 106 10.92 -4.07 6.97
C LYS A 106 9.51 -4.07 7.53
N ILE A 107 8.89 -5.24 7.67
CA ILE A 107 7.55 -5.37 8.24
C ILE A 107 7.52 -4.87 9.70
N ASN A 108 8.48 -5.29 10.51
CA ASN A 108 8.55 -4.85 11.90
C ASN A 108 8.78 -3.35 12.04
N SER A 109 9.64 -2.77 11.20
CA SER A 109 9.92 -1.33 11.21
C SER A 109 8.69 -0.52 10.77
N ASP A 110 8.14 -0.83 9.62
CA ASP A 110 7.14 0.03 8.99
C ASP A 110 5.71 -0.29 9.46
N ILE A 111 5.29 -1.56 9.38
CA ILE A 111 3.91 -1.92 9.71
C ILE A 111 3.70 -1.90 11.23
N VAL A 112 4.57 -2.56 11.98
CA VAL A 112 4.44 -2.62 13.44
C VAL A 112 4.94 -1.33 14.09
N GLY A 113 6.14 -0.89 13.75
CA GLY A 113 6.83 0.21 14.42
C GLY A 113 6.32 1.60 14.05
N LYS A 114 5.72 1.79 12.87
CA LYS A 114 5.18 3.08 12.45
C LYS A 114 3.66 3.06 12.35
N TYR A 115 3.09 2.26 11.43
CA TYR A 115 1.66 2.29 11.13
C TYR A 115 0.80 1.86 12.32
N LEU A 116 0.89 0.61 12.76
CA LEU A 116 0.08 0.09 13.88
C LEU A 116 0.43 0.74 15.22
N ASN A 117 1.67 1.21 15.36
CA ASN A 117 2.11 1.91 16.55
C ASN A 117 1.28 3.17 16.85
N ILE A 118 0.80 3.90 15.84
CA ILE A 118 -0.07 5.06 16.02
C ILE A 118 -1.30 4.65 16.82
N ALA A 119 -2.07 3.69 16.33
CA ALA A 119 -3.29 3.22 16.99
C ALA A 119 -3.01 2.66 18.39
N SER A 120 -1.96 1.84 18.53
CA SER A 120 -1.57 1.25 19.82
C SER A 120 -1.27 2.28 20.91
N ARG A 121 -0.71 3.42 20.53
CA ARG A 121 -0.33 4.49 21.46
C ARG A 121 -1.50 5.35 21.92
N VAL A 122 -2.52 5.52 21.08
CA VAL A 122 -3.61 6.47 21.33
C VAL A 122 -4.94 5.83 21.72
N SER A 123 -5.18 4.55 21.36
CA SER A 123 -6.45 3.86 21.59
C SER A 123 -6.93 3.93 23.04
N LYS A 124 -6.05 3.70 24.00
CA LYS A 124 -6.40 3.72 25.43
C LYS A 124 -6.96 5.06 25.94
N PHE A 125 -6.57 6.19 25.33
CA PHE A 125 -7.09 7.50 25.73
C PHE A 125 -8.49 7.72 25.16
N ILE A 126 -8.75 7.21 23.96
CA ILE A 126 -10.06 7.23 23.31
C ILE A 126 -11.02 6.29 24.05
N GLU A 127 -10.59 5.08 24.40
CA GLU A 127 -11.37 4.12 25.22
C GLU A 127 -11.79 4.71 26.56
N LYS A 128 -10.87 5.37 27.28
CA LYS A 128 -11.18 6.03 28.56
C LYS A 128 -12.21 7.17 28.42
N ASN A 129 -12.26 7.80 27.24
CA ASN A 129 -13.26 8.81 26.91
C ASN A 129 -14.58 8.20 26.37
N GLY A 130 -14.84 6.93 26.65
CA GLY A 130 -16.05 6.22 26.23
C GLY A 130 -16.12 5.99 24.70
N ASN A 131 -14.97 5.84 24.04
CA ASN A 131 -14.83 5.72 22.59
C ASN A 131 -15.30 6.94 21.80
N ASN A 132 -15.32 8.11 22.41
CA ASN A 132 -15.66 9.36 21.74
C ASN A 132 -14.40 10.13 21.38
N LEU A 133 -14.37 10.65 20.16
CA LEU A 133 -13.32 11.55 19.71
C LEU A 133 -13.59 12.98 20.20
N SER A 134 -12.52 13.78 20.36
CA SER A 134 -12.63 15.20 20.61
C SER A 134 -13.11 15.95 19.36
N ALA A 135 -13.91 16.99 19.56
CA ALA A 135 -14.20 17.96 18.50
C ALA A 135 -13.05 18.95 18.29
N ASN A 136 -12.16 19.09 19.27
CA ASN A 136 -10.98 19.94 19.18
C ASN A 136 -9.84 19.14 18.56
N LEU A 137 -9.63 19.31 17.26
CA LEU A 137 -8.55 18.67 16.52
C LEU A 137 -7.46 19.71 16.19
N ASP A 138 -6.23 19.24 16.11
CA ASP A 138 -5.13 20.06 15.55
C ASP A 138 -5.26 20.03 14.01
N VAL A 139 -6.08 20.94 13.50
CA VAL A 139 -6.42 21.03 12.07
C VAL A 139 -5.18 21.35 11.25
N ASP A 140 -4.31 22.24 11.72
CA ASP A 140 -3.08 22.62 11.00
C ASP A 140 -2.16 21.41 10.82
N PHE A 141 -2.04 20.56 11.83
CA PHE A 141 -1.27 19.32 11.72
C PHE A 141 -1.91 18.34 10.75
N ILE A 142 -3.24 18.16 10.82
CA ILE A 142 -3.97 17.26 9.91
C ILE A 142 -3.78 17.74 8.47
N GLU A 143 -4.04 19.00 8.15
CA GLU A 143 -3.91 19.56 6.80
C GLU A 143 -2.48 19.40 6.26
N LYS A 144 -1.48 19.66 7.10
CA LYS A 144 -0.07 19.44 6.73
C LYS A 144 0.21 17.97 6.40
N ASN A 145 -0.32 17.01 7.19
CA ASN A 145 -0.14 15.59 6.92
C ASN A 145 -0.87 15.16 5.64
N LEU A 146 -2.10 15.66 5.45
CA LEU A 146 -2.93 15.37 4.28
C LEU A 146 -2.38 16.00 2.98
N SER A 147 -1.57 17.04 3.05
CA SER A 147 -0.99 17.67 1.85
C SER A 147 -0.13 16.75 0.99
N MET A 148 0.25 15.58 1.53
CA MET A 148 1.03 14.55 0.81
C MET A 148 0.16 13.57 0.00
N ILE A 149 -1.17 13.63 0.12
CA ILE A 149 -2.09 12.65 -0.50
C ILE A 149 -2.01 12.69 -2.02
N ASP A 150 -2.05 13.87 -2.61
CA ASP A 150 -2.06 14.01 -4.08
C ASP A 150 -0.79 13.42 -4.69
N GLU A 151 0.37 13.55 -4.03
CA GLU A 151 1.64 12.94 -4.45
C GLU A 151 1.59 11.40 -4.33
N VAL A 152 0.95 10.86 -3.30
CA VAL A 152 0.76 9.41 -3.15
C VAL A 152 -0.10 8.85 -4.28
N ILE A 153 -1.21 9.53 -4.60
CA ILE A 153 -2.13 9.12 -5.68
C ILE A 153 -1.42 9.16 -7.02
N GLU A 154 -0.71 10.25 -7.35
CA GLU A 154 0.07 10.36 -8.58
C GLU A 154 1.08 9.22 -8.73
N HIS A 155 1.74 8.83 -7.65
CA HIS A 155 2.67 7.71 -7.69
C HIS A 155 1.98 6.35 -7.85
N TYR A 156 0.79 6.14 -7.29
CA TYR A 156 -0.01 4.95 -7.55
C TYR A 156 -0.44 4.86 -9.02
N GLU A 157 -0.95 5.94 -9.59
CA GLU A 157 -1.36 6.02 -11.00
C GLU A 157 -0.20 5.75 -11.96
N ASN A 158 1.00 6.21 -11.61
CA ASN A 158 2.23 5.97 -12.37
C ASN A 158 2.93 4.64 -12.03
N LEU A 159 2.29 3.75 -11.27
CA LEU A 159 2.83 2.45 -10.83
C LEU A 159 4.17 2.56 -10.08
N ASN A 160 4.43 3.67 -9.43
CA ASN A 160 5.64 3.90 -8.62
C ASN A 160 5.36 3.60 -7.15
N LEU A 161 5.03 2.34 -6.87
CA LEU A 161 4.56 1.90 -5.55
C LEU A 161 5.58 2.18 -4.44
N SER A 162 6.87 2.05 -4.74
CA SER A 162 7.95 2.34 -3.78
C SER A 162 7.90 3.77 -3.26
N LYS A 163 7.59 4.75 -4.13
CA LYS A 163 7.45 6.14 -3.69
C LYS A 163 6.18 6.35 -2.88
N SER A 164 5.04 5.77 -3.31
CA SER A 164 3.81 5.82 -2.53
C SER A 164 4.03 5.29 -1.11
N VAL A 165 4.61 4.10 -0.98
CA VAL A 165 4.92 3.49 0.33
C VAL A 165 5.81 4.40 1.19
N LYS A 166 6.88 4.97 0.62
CA LYS A 166 7.79 5.86 1.35
C LYS A 166 7.10 7.12 1.86
N ILE A 167 6.22 7.73 1.05
CA ILE A 167 5.46 8.91 1.47
C ILE A 167 4.46 8.54 2.56
N ILE A 168 3.73 7.42 2.42
CA ILE A 168 2.78 6.97 3.42
C ILE A 168 3.49 6.67 4.75
N MET A 169 4.66 6.02 4.72
CA MET A 169 5.44 5.77 5.93
C MET A 169 6.01 7.06 6.54
N LYS A 170 6.33 8.07 5.73
CA LYS A 170 6.69 9.41 6.22
C LYS A 170 5.49 10.07 6.92
N MET A 171 4.28 9.95 6.37
CA MET A 171 3.06 10.43 7.05
C MET A 171 2.90 9.76 8.42
N ALA A 172 3.10 8.45 8.51
CA ALA A 172 3.05 7.72 9.77
C ALA A 172 4.15 8.15 10.77
N ASP A 173 5.37 8.43 10.29
CA ASP A 173 6.46 8.96 11.13
C ASP A 173 6.11 10.35 11.70
N GLU A 174 5.53 11.25 10.88
CA GLU A 174 5.10 12.57 11.34
C GLU A 174 4.00 12.47 12.43
N VAL A 175 3.05 11.53 12.28
CA VAL A 175 2.02 11.29 13.31
C VAL A 175 2.64 10.75 14.61
N ASN A 176 3.55 9.78 14.52
CA ASN A 176 4.26 9.27 15.70
C ASN A 176 5.09 10.36 16.40
N LYS A 177 5.72 11.25 15.62
CA LYS A 177 6.45 12.41 16.13
C LYS A 177 5.50 13.38 16.83
N TYR A 178 4.35 13.71 16.24
CA TYR A 178 3.32 14.53 16.84
C TYR A 178 2.85 13.99 18.21
N ILE A 179 2.61 12.68 18.31
CA ILE A 179 2.26 12.03 19.57
C ILE A 179 3.41 12.17 20.59
N ASN A 180 4.67 12.03 20.17
CA ASN A 180 5.83 12.20 21.05
C ASN A 180 5.96 13.62 21.59
N GLU A 181 5.78 14.63 20.75
CA GLU A 181 5.93 16.05 21.09
C GLU A 181 4.81 16.54 22.02
N ASN A 182 3.59 15.99 21.85
CA ASN A 182 2.43 16.36 22.67
C ASN A 182 2.27 15.52 23.96
N GLU A 183 3.04 14.44 24.13
CA GLU A 183 3.10 13.60 25.33
C GLU A 183 1.73 13.35 26.00
N PRO A 184 0.72 12.72 25.33
CA PRO A 184 -0.63 12.55 25.86
C PRO A 184 -0.65 11.81 27.20
N TRP A 185 0.36 10.99 27.50
CA TRP A 185 0.51 10.27 28.77
C TRP A 185 0.93 11.17 29.96
N LYS A 186 1.38 12.41 29.70
CA LYS A 186 1.73 13.42 30.72
C LYS A 186 0.76 14.60 30.74
N SER A 187 -0.19 14.63 29.83
CA SER A 187 -1.14 15.73 29.66
C SER A 187 -2.41 15.51 30.49
N SER A 188 -3.28 16.53 30.59
CA SER A 188 -4.63 16.38 31.12
C SER A 188 -5.43 15.38 30.26
N GLU A 189 -6.48 14.79 30.86
CA GLU A 189 -7.34 13.84 30.14
C GLU A 189 -7.93 14.46 28.86
N GLU A 190 -8.41 15.69 28.93
CA GLU A 190 -8.94 16.43 27.79
C GLU A 190 -7.89 16.58 26.67
N LYS A 191 -6.69 17.04 27.01
CA LYS A 191 -5.60 17.21 26.05
C LYS A 191 -5.14 15.87 25.47
N ALA A 192 -5.09 14.82 26.27
CA ALA A 192 -4.76 13.47 25.82
C ALA A 192 -5.76 12.96 24.77
N VAL A 193 -7.06 13.23 24.97
CA VAL A 193 -8.12 12.88 24.00
C VAL A 193 -8.00 13.72 22.73
N GLU A 194 -7.72 15.03 22.82
CA GLU A 194 -7.50 15.89 21.62
C GLU A 194 -6.36 15.37 20.76
N VAL A 195 -5.19 15.13 21.35
CA VAL A 195 -4.01 14.61 20.66
C VAL A 195 -4.29 13.25 20.03
N SER A 196 -4.96 12.37 20.81
CA SER A 196 -5.32 11.04 20.33
C SER A 196 -6.32 11.08 19.17
N SER A 197 -7.29 12.00 19.25
CA SER A 197 -8.29 12.18 18.18
C SER A 197 -7.66 12.72 16.89
N THR A 198 -6.71 13.65 17.00
CA THR A 198 -5.93 14.13 15.86
C THR A 198 -5.13 13.00 15.21
N ALA A 199 -4.40 12.23 16.02
CA ALA A 199 -3.55 11.14 15.52
C ALA A 199 -4.38 10.01 14.87
N ILE A 200 -5.54 9.65 15.45
CA ILE A 200 -6.37 8.57 14.93
C ILE A 200 -7.07 8.96 13.62
N ASN A 201 -7.38 10.25 13.40
CA ASN A 201 -7.89 10.72 12.12
C ASN A 201 -6.81 10.62 11.03
N CYS A 202 -5.56 10.98 11.31
CA CYS A 202 -4.46 10.76 10.37
C CYS A 202 -4.23 9.25 10.12
N PHE A 203 -4.32 8.40 11.13
CA PHE A 203 -4.22 6.95 10.99
C PHE A 203 -5.29 6.39 10.06
N ARG A 204 -6.52 6.89 10.14
CA ARG A 204 -7.60 6.53 9.22
C ARG A 204 -7.21 6.81 7.76
N VAL A 205 -6.70 8.00 7.48
CA VAL A 205 -6.26 8.37 6.12
C VAL A 205 -5.10 7.50 5.65
N ILE A 206 -4.10 7.28 6.48
CA ILE A 206 -2.98 6.37 6.19
C ILE A 206 -3.48 4.96 5.87
N SER A 207 -4.50 4.47 6.62
CA SER A 207 -5.11 3.16 6.36
C SER A 207 -5.78 3.09 4.99
N ILE A 208 -6.48 4.16 4.57
CA ILE A 208 -7.08 4.24 3.23
C ILE A 208 -5.99 4.23 2.15
N LEU A 209 -4.93 5.00 2.32
CA LEU A 209 -3.83 5.06 1.37
C LEU A 209 -3.06 3.73 1.24
N LEU A 210 -2.97 2.96 2.32
CA LEU A 210 -2.35 1.62 2.31
C LEU A 210 -3.28 0.52 1.80
N ASN A 211 -4.59 0.76 1.73
CA ASN A 211 -5.58 -0.28 1.40
C ASN A 211 -5.31 -1.00 0.07
N PRO A 212 -4.85 -0.36 -1.01
CA PRO A 212 -4.49 -1.07 -2.25
C PRO A 212 -3.39 -2.13 -2.08
N ILE A 213 -2.53 -1.96 -1.08
CA ILE A 213 -1.39 -2.87 -0.81
C ILE A 213 -1.73 -3.88 0.29
N LEU A 214 -2.38 -3.42 1.38
CA LEU A 214 -2.69 -4.19 2.60
C LEU A 214 -4.21 -4.24 2.85
N PRO A 215 -5.03 -4.79 1.93
CA PRO A 215 -6.49 -4.70 2.01
C PRO A 215 -7.09 -5.31 3.28
N THR A 216 -6.59 -6.46 3.77
CA THR A 216 -7.15 -7.12 4.96
C THR A 216 -6.77 -6.39 6.26
N ILE A 217 -5.51 -6.01 6.39
CA ILE A 217 -5.00 -5.31 7.59
C ILE A 217 -5.68 -3.95 7.73
N THR A 218 -5.74 -3.18 6.65
CA THR A 218 -6.32 -1.84 6.69
C THR A 218 -7.84 -1.85 6.78
N SER A 219 -8.53 -2.83 6.18
CA SER A 219 -9.98 -2.97 6.33
C SER A 219 -10.35 -3.22 7.80
N LYS A 220 -9.63 -4.09 8.50
CA LYS A 220 -9.82 -4.30 9.94
C LYS A 220 -9.58 -3.02 10.75
N ALA A 221 -8.58 -2.23 10.36
CA ALA A 221 -8.34 -0.93 11.01
C ALA A 221 -9.48 0.07 10.75
N LEU A 222 -10.04 0.08 9.54
CA LEU A 222 -11.12 0.97 9.12
C LEU A 222 -12.49 0.58 9.71
N GLU A 223 -12.73 -0.70 9.98
CA GLU A 223 -13.96 -1.16 10.68
C GLU A 223 -14.19 -0.44 12.02
N VAL A 224 -13.12 -0.09 12.73
CA VAL A 224 -13.20 0.65 13.99
C VAL A 224 -13.86 2.02 13.85
N PHE A 225 -13.78 2.61 12.65
CA PHE A 225 -14.38 3.91 12.33
C PHE A 225 -15.82 3.81 11.82
N ASN A 226 -16.42 2.61 11.74
CA ASN A 226 -17.70 2.35 11.09
C ASN A 226 -17.77 2.88 9.63
N ASP A 227 -16.64 2.86 8.95
CA ASP A 227 -16.48 3.49 7.66
C ASP A 227 -16.58 2.43 6.56
N SER A 228 -17.78 2.20 6.07
CA SER A 228 -18.06 1.24 5.00
C SER A 228 -17.82 1.77 3.58
N ALA A 229 -17.49 3.06 3.44
CA ALA A 229 -17.47 3.76 2.16
C ALA A 229 -16.07 4.01 1.58
N THR A 230 -15.01 3.45 2.13
CA THR A 230 -13.72 4.11 2.11
C THR A 230 -12.64 3.52 1.22
N ASN A 231 -12.98 2.76 0.22
CA ASN A 231 -12.03 2.40 -0.84
C ASN A 231 -11.97 3.44 -1.99
N ASP A 232 -12.66 4.56 -1.83
CA ASP A 232 -12.68 5.64 -2.82
C ASP A 232 -11.84 6.81 -2.32
N PHE A 233 -10.66 7.02 -2.91
CA PHE A 233 -9.78 8.15 -2.62
C PHE A 233 -10.48 9.52 -2.78
N ASN A 234 -11.55 9.61 -3.55
CA ASN A 234 -12.32 10.85 -3.71
C ASN A 234 -13.07 11.27 -2.44
N ASN A 235 -13.24 10.38 -1.47
CA ASN A 235 -13.92 10.65 -0.20
C ASN A 235 -12.97 11.00 0.96
N ILE A 236 -11.65 11.16 0.69
CA ILE A 236 -10.67 11.52 1.72
C ILE A 236 -10.68 13.03 2.03
N LYS A 237 -11.19 13.85 1.13
CA LYS A 237 -11.21 15.33 1.23
C LYS A 237 -12.30 15.85 2.14
#